data_3d4f00555143adf869c7dd8fb680994e
#
_entry.id   3d4f00555143adf869c7dd8fb680994e
#
_cell.length_a   1.000
_cell.length_b   1.000
_cell.length_c   1.000
_cell.angle_alpha   90.00
_cell.angle_beta   90.00
_cell.angle_gamma   90.00
#
_symmetry.space_group_name_H-M   'P 1'
#
loop_
_entity.id
_entity.type
_entity.pdbx_description
1 polymer ?
#
loop_
_entity_poly.entity_id
_entity_poly.type
_entity_poly.pdbx_seq_one_letter_code
_entity_poly.pdbx_strand_id
1 'polypeptide(L)'
;MRRRRAMRHGTRHLAGRVSEKRRRPSGQPRRNALTAPTTTSPALSLPLQGSVGSGGGNALDDVRLVKRRLIALGFSWLSEDTSINQATIRAIRLFQAITQGFQRVEGAGVDGLVEAGGNTHRWLEASNAPRWRLMPAGGASEDGFRNTEVLDQTGDDHDWGTEWLAHTITAAGTSYRTGYLSAHPAAAPITVNDASKPRGGPTPDHQTHQTGMCCDLRVPRTDGTAPGNTTLHDPTYDRDVMRAMLSAFRAEPLVRRILFNDPVLVREGFCTALAGHDDHAHAEITAPAPVVAEGDS
;
A
#
# COMPACT_ATOMS: atom_id res chain seq x y z
N MET A 1 -73.43 -1.28 6.09
CA MET A 1 -73.81 -0.06 6.85
C MET A 1 -72.62 0.86 6.97
N ARG A 2 -72.51 1.91 6.13
CA ARG A 2 -73.00 3.29 6.35
C ARG A 2 -72.54 3.78 7.76
N ARG A 3 -71.70 4.82 7.96
CA ARG A 3 -71.69 6.22 7.54
C ARG A 3 -70.37 6.90 8.06
N ARG A 4 -69.70 7.74 7.30
CA ARG A 4 -69.69 9.23 7.14
C ARG A 4 -68.71 9.94 8.10
N ARG A 5 -67.68 10.54 7.53
CA ARG A 5 -67.41 11.97 7.26
C ARG A 5 -67.38 12.90 8.48
N ALA A 6 -66.28 13.54 8.70
CA ALA A 6 -66.21 15.00 8.91
C ALA A 6 -64.84 15.56 8.56
N MET A 7 -64.82 16.46 7.58
CA MET A 7 -63.79 17.47 7.34
C MET A 7 -63.88 18.57 8.38
N ARG A 8 -62.74 19.18 8.79
CA ARG A 8 -62.72 20.59 9.11
C ARG A 8 -61.40 21.22 8.68
N HIS A 9 -61.55 22.38 8.08
CA HIS A 9 -60.61 23.34 7.51
C HIS A 9 -59.85 24.18 8.54
N GLY A 10 -58.74 24.74 8.08
CA GLY A 10 -58.21 26.06 8.46
C GLY A 10 -56.95 25.98 9.31
N THR A 11 -55.85 26.60 9.06
CA THR A 11 -55.60 27.94 8.55
C THR A 11 -54.11 28.06 8.19
N ARG A 12 -53.82 28.78 7.13
CA ARG A 12 -52.48 29.16 6.69
C ARG A 12 -51.89 30.20 7.70
N HIS A 13 -50.64 29.96 8.12
CA HIS A 13 -49.78 31.05 8.54
C HIS A 13 -48.45 31.00 7.76
N LEU A 14 -48.30 32.01 6.94
CA LEU A 14 -47.07 32.45 6.34
C LEU A 14 -46.17 33.02 7.42
N ALA A 15 -44.97 32.49 7.61
CA ALA A 15 -43.90 33.14 8.35
C ALA A 15 -42.55 32.88 7.69
N GLY A 16 -41.95 33.90 7.24
CA GLY A 16 -40.63 34.33 6.93
C GLY A 16 -39.49 33.30 6.80
N ARG A 17 -38.96 33.17 5.58
CA ARG A 17 -37.60 32.65 5.34
C ARG A 17 -36.59 33.65 5.90
N VAL A 18 -35.97 33.31 7.01
CA VAL A 18 -34.70 33.94 7.44
C VAL A 18 -33.57 33.10 6.84
N SER A 19 -32.88 33.67 5.89
CA SER A 19 -31.66 33.10 5.23
C SER A 19 -30.51 33.24 6.22
N GLU A 20 -30.20 32.18 6.94
CA GLU A 20 -29.02 32.08 7.78
C GLU A 20 -27.82 31.67 6.92
N LYS A 21 -27.03 32.68 6.52
CA LYS A 21 -25.71 32.45 5.89
C LYS A 21 -24.81 31.73 6.90
N ARG A 22 -24.68 30.43 6.77
CA ARG A 22 -23.64 29.64 7.44
C ARG A 22 -22.28 30.16 6.99
N ARG A 23 -21.61 30.89 7.85
CA ARG A 23 -20.17 31.20 7.75
C ARG A 23 -19.40 29.88 7.84
N ARG A 24 -18.65 29.54 6.81
CA ARG A 24 -17.64 28.48 6.86
C ARG A 24 -16.57 28.91 7.87
N PRO A 25 -16.14 28.05 8.79
CA PRO A 25 -14.96 28.34 9.59
C PRO A 25 -13.73 28.28 8.67
N SER A 26 -13.09 29.42 8.47
CA SER A 26 -11.76 29.55 7.89
C SER A 26 -10.75 29.11 8.95
N GLY A 27 -10.05 28.02 8.71
CA GLY A 27 -8.98 27.59 9.61
C GLY A 27 -8.69 26.09 9.55
N GLN A 28 -8.45 25.53 8.34
CA GLN A 28 -7.70 24.29 8.30
C GLN A 28 -6.21 24.66 8.42
N PRO A 29 -5.47 24.08 9.40
CA PRO A 29 -4.03 24.22 9.44
C PRO A 29 -3.45 23.61 8.16
N ARG A 30 -2.59 24.37 7.49
CA ARG A 30 -1.78 23.85 6.36
C ARG A 30 -1.04 22.62 6.88
N ARG A 31 -1.35 21.45 6.31
CA ARG A 31 -0.59 20.24 6.54
C ARG A 31 0.84 20.51 6.06
N ASN A 32 1.76 20.68 7.00
CA ASN A 32 3.17 20.53 6.71
C ASN A 32 3.34 19.06 6.25
N ALA A 33 3.62 18.87 4.99
CA ALA A 33 4.06 17.59 4.47
C ALA A 33 5.39 17.27 5.18
N LEU A 34 5.34 16.43 6.20
CA LEU A 34 6.49 15.71 6.68
C LEU A 34 6.90 14.77 5.56
N THR A 35 7.83 15.23 4.73
CA THR A 35 8.55 14.36 3.80
C THR A 35 9.26 13.31 4.63
N ALA A 36 8.81 12.05 4.51
CA ALA A 36 9.55 10.91 5.02
C ALA A 36 11.01 11.01 4.50
N PRO A 37 12.01 10.66 5.32
CA PRO A 37 13.39 10.64 4.87
C PRO A 37 13.54 9.52 3.85
N THR A 38 13.30 9.83 2.59
CA THR A 38 13.69 8.98 1.48
C THR A 38 15.22 9.06 1.44
N THR A 39 15.90 7.97 1.70
CA THR A 39 17.31 7.82 1.38
C THR A 39 17.43 7.89 -0.14
N THR A 40 17.45 9.10 -0.66
CA THR A 40 17.62 9.35 -2.10
C THR A 40 19.03 8.94 -2.47
N SER A 41 19.14 7.80 -3.15
CA SER A 41 20.35 7.52 -3.93
C SER A 41 20.51 8.62 -4.98
N PRO A 42 21.72 9.06 -5.32
CA PRO A 42 21.90 10.00 -6.42
C PRO A 42 21.20 9.46 -7.67
N ALA A 43 20.53 10.34 -8.41
CA ALA A 43 19.94 9.98 -9.69
C ALA A 43 21.05 9.37 -10.57
N LEU A 44 20.77 8.20 -11.12
CA LEU A 44 21.76 7.44 -11.88
C LEU A 44 21.46 7.60 -13.36
N SER A 45 22.42 8.09 -14.12
CA SER A 45 22.35 8.04 -15.58
C SER A 45 22.52 6.59 -16.04
N LEU A 46 21.56 6.08 -16.82
CA LEU A 46 21.60 4.75 -17.42
C LEU A 46 21.61 4.91 -18.96
N PRO A 47 22.77 5.11 -19.60
CA PRO A 47 22.85 5.51 -21.00
C PRO A 47 22.55 4.33 -21.94
N LEU A 48 21.30 3.91 -22.01
CA LEU A 48 20.85 2.85 -22.92
C LEU A 48 20.89 3.33 -24.38
N GLN A 49 21.50 2.51 -25.25
CA GLN A 49 21.53 2.73 -26.69
C GLN A 49 20.32 2.11 -27.40
N GLY A 50 19.69 1.11 -26.77
CA GLY A 50 18.55 0.41 -27.34
C GLY A 50 17.65 -0.20 -26.27
N SER A 51 16.69 -1.02 -26.71
CA SER A 51 15.74 -1.67 -25.85
C SER A 51 16.27 -2.98 -25.24
N VAL A 52 15.84 -3.26 -24.00
CA VAL A 52 16.27 -4.45 -23.22
C VAL A 52 15.05 -5.22 -22.73
N GLY A 53 15.03 -6.53 -22.93
CA GLY A 53 13.97 -7.41 -22.44
C GLY A 53 13.20 -8.13 -23.55
N SER A 54 11.93 -8.34 -23.34
CA SER A 54 11.05 -9.12 -24.22
C SER A 54 10.93 -8.47 -25.61
N GLY A 55 11.46 -9.11 -26.65
CA GLY A 55 11.42 -8.56 -28.01
C GLY A 55 12.35 -7.36 -28.26
N GLY A 56 13.21 -7.01 -27.30
CA GLY A 56 14.14 -5.89 -27.43
C GLY A 56 15.37 -6.20 -28.28
N GLY A 57 16.14 -5.14 -28.59
CA GLY A 57 17.42 -5.24 -29.31
C GLY A 57 18.51 -5.97 -28.49
N ASN A 58 18.43 -5.88 -27.17
CA ASN A 58 19.25 -6.63 -26.20
C ASN A 58 20.77 -6.53 -26.44
N ALA A 59 21.27 -5.31 -26.77
CA ALA A 59 22.70 -5.07 -26.85
C ALA A 59 23.36 -5.46 -25.51
N LEU A 60 24.51 -6.15 -25.56
CA LEU A 60 25.10 -6.79 -24.38
C LEU A 60 25.39 -5.80 -23.25
N ASP A 61 25.83 -4.59 -23.57
CA ASP A 61 26.12 -3.57 -22.57
C ASP A 61 24.85 -3.00 -21.94
N ASP A 62 23.80 -2.76 -22.73
CA ASP A 62 22.49 -2.31 -22.25
C ASP A 62 21.86 -3.38 -21.32
N VAL A 63 21.94 -4.64 -21.69
CA VAL A 63 21.47 -5.76 -20.83
C VAL A 63 22.19 -5.74 -19.50
N ARG A 64 23.53 -5.60 -19.51
CA ARG A 64 24.34 -5.54 -18.29
C ARG A 64 23.95 -4.35 -17.43
N LEU A 65 23.75 -3.17 -18.01
CA LEU A 65 23.35 -1.95 -17.29
C LEU A 65 21.99 -2.12 -16.59
N VAL A 66 20.97 -2.60 -17.30
CA VAL A 66 19.63 -2.82 -16.74
C VAL A 66 19.69 -3.87 -15.61
N LYS A 67 20.37 -4.98 -15.82
CA LYS A 67 20.48 -6.03 -14.79
C LYS A 67 21.23 -5.56 -13.56
N ARG A 68 22.36 -4.87 -13.73
CA ARG A 68 23.11 -4.25 -12.63
C ARG A 68 22.24 -3.30 -11.83
N ARG A 69 21.44 -2.47 -12.51
CA ARG A 69 20.54 -1.54 -11.83
C ARG A 69 19.45 -2.27 -11.06
N LEU A 70 18.78 -3.26 -11.63
CA LEU A 70 17.79 -4.08 -10.94
C LEU A 70 18.39 -4.80 -9.73
N ILE A 71 19.58 -5.36 -9.84
CA ILE A 71 20.32 -5.97 -8.70
C ILE A 71 20.54 -4.94 -7.59
N ALA A 72 21.01 -3.74 -7.95
CA ALA A 72 21.21 -2.64 -6.98
C ALA A 72 19.89 -2.16 -6.33
N LEU A 73 18.75 -2.39 -6.97
CA LEU A 73 17.42 -2.15 -6.45
C LEU A 73 16.85 -3.36 -5.65
N GLY A 74 17.66 -4.38 -5.37
CA GLY A 74 17.28 -5.51 -4.53
C GLY A 74 16.77 -6.74 -5.27
N PHE A 75 16.75 -6.76 -6.61
CA PHE A 75 16.38 -7.94 -7.41
C PHE A 75 17.54 -8.93 -7.45
N SER A 76 17.96 -9.39 -6.28
CA SER A 76 19.22 -10.12 -6.03
C SER A 76 19.28 -11.53 -6.66
N TRP A 77 18.16 -12.03 -7.16
CA TRP A 77 18.12 -13.32 -7.90
C TRP A 77 18.60 -13.22 -9.34
N LEU A 78 18.89 -12.00 -9.82
CA LEU A 78 19.49 -11.79 -11.12
C LEU A 78 21.02 -11.92 -11.03
N SER A 79 21.66 -12.38 -12.12
CA SER A 79 23.10 -12.35 -12.29
C SER A 79 23.53 -11.18 -13.17
N GLU A 80 24.70 -10.61 -12.89
CA GLU A 80 25.27 -9.51 -13.68
C GLU A 80 25.95 -10.06 -14.95
N ASP A 81 25.17 -10.67 -15.82
CA ASP A 81 25.59 -11.16 -17.14
C ASP A 81 24.86 -10.42 -18.27
N THR A 82 25.11 -10.77 -19.49
CA THR A 82 24.52 -10.14 -20.68
C THR A 82 23.40 -10.96 -21.33
N SER A 83 22.93 -12.02 -20.67
CA SER A 83 21.86 -12.87 -21.20
C SER A 83 20.49 -12.35 -20.83
N ILE A 84 19.55 -12.39 -21.77
CA ILE A 84 18.13 -12.20 -21.50
C ILE A 84 17.49 -13.59 -21.36
N ASN A 85 16.93 -13.83 -20.19
CA ASN A 85 16.21 -15.06 -19.86
C ASN A 85 14.89 -14.74 -19.17
N GLN A 86 14.08 -15.77 -18.90
CA GLN A 86 12.78 -15.59 -18.24
C GLN A 86 12.87 -14.94 -16.87
N ALA A 87 13.96 -15.15 -16.11
CA ALA A 87 14.14 -14.49 -14.81
C ALA A 87 14.31 -12.97 -14.99
N THR A 88 15.10 -12.54 -15.98
CA THR A 88 15.27 -11.13 -16.32
C THR A 88 13.96 -10.49 -16.77
N ILE A 89 13.22 -11.14 -17.69
CA ILE A 89 11.94 -10.64 -18.19
C ILE A 89 10.92 -10.50 -17.03
N ARG A 90 10.85 -11.50 -16.14
CA ARG A 90 9.97 -11.45 -14.96
C ARG A 90 10.35 -10.33 -14.00
N ALA A 91 11.64 -10.07 -13.78
CA ALA A 91 12.11 -8.99 -12.95
C ALA A 91 11.74 -7.61 -13.55
N ILE A 92 11.89 -7.43 -14.86
CA ILE A 92 11.44 -6.21 -15.55
C ILE A 92 9.93 -6.03 -15.39
N ARG A 93 9.12 -7.07 -15.61
CA ARG A 93 7.66 -7.00 -15.43
C ARG A 93 7.28 -6.67 -13.99
N LEU A 94 7.93 -7.28 -13.01
CA LEU A 94 7.70 -6.95 -11.60
C LEU A 94 8.00 -5.48 -11.32
N PHE A 95 9.15 -4.99 -11.78
CA PHE A 95 9.53 -3.58 -11.64
C PHE A 95 8.51 -2.64 -12.32
N GLN A 96 8.06 -2.97 -13.52
CA GLN A 96 7.03 -2.23 -14.25
C GLN A 96 5.70 -2.19 -13.47
N ALA A 97 5.25 -3.32 -12.96
CA ALA A 97 4.02 -3.40 -12.17
C ALA A 97 4.11 -2.56 -10.89
N ILE A 98 5.22 -2.63 -10.18
CA ILE A 98 5.49 -1.80 -8.98
C ILE A 98 5.41 -0.31 -9.32
N THR A 99 6.12 0.14 -10.35
CA THR A 99 6.19 1.57 -10.71
C THR A 99 4.87 2.13 -11.24
N GLN A 100 3.94 1.27 -11.62
CA GLN A 100 2.57 1.64 -11.99
C GLN A 100 1.56 1.48 -10.84
N GLY A 101 1.99 1.04 -9.66
CA GLY A 101 1.13 0.84 -8.49
C GLY A 101 0.17 -0.33 -8.62
N PHE A 102 0.48 -1.32 -9.47
CA PHE A 102 -0.34 -2.52 -9.61
C PHE A 102 -0.08 -3.51 -8.49
N GLN A 103 -1.12 -4.26 -8.09
CA GLN A 103 -1.03 -5.33 -7.10
C GLN A 103 -0.72 -6.70 -7.73
N ARG A 104 -0.77 -6.76 -9.07
CA ARG A 104 -0.48 -7.95 -9.88
C ARG A 104 0.62 -7.65 -10.90
N VAL A 105 1.38 -8.67 -11.28
CA VAL A 105 2.42 -8.55 -12.33
C VAL A 105 1.78 -8.68 -13.70
N GLU A 106 0.74 -7.85 -13.93
CA GLU A 106 -0.02 -7.77 -15.17
C GLU A 106 -0.63 -6.38 -15.33
N GLY A 107 -0.98 -6.00 -16.53
CA GLY A 107 -1.63 -4.72 -16.84
C GLY A 107 -0.96 -4.00 -18.00
N ALA A 108 -1.51 -2.84 -18.36
CA ALA A 108 -0.97 -2.02 -19.44
C ALA A 108 0.47 -1.58 -19.11
N GLY A 109 1.40 -1.78 -20.04
CA GLY A 109 2.82 -1.43 -19.85
C GLY A 109 3.62 -2.38 -18.95
N VAL A 110 3.07 -3.58 -18.63
CA VAL A 110 3.80 -4.68 -17.96
C VAL A 110 4.17 -5.72 -19.02
N ASP A 111 5.04 -5.33 -19.94
CA ASP A 111 5.41 -6.12 -21.12
C ASP A 111 6.77 -6.83 -20.98
N GLY A 112 7.58 -6.42 -20.01
CA GLY A 112 8.93 -6.96 -19.82
C GLY A 112 9.96 -6.35 -20.76
N LEU A 113 9.69 -5.15 -21.31
CA LEU A 113 10.58 -4.39 -22.19
C LEU A 113 10.96 -3.05 -21.56
N VAL A 114 12.23 -2.75 -21.54
CA VAL A 114 12.78 -1.42 -21.18
C VAL A 114 13.16 -0.72 -22.49
N GLU A 115 12.43 0.31 -22.86
CA GLU A 115 12.77 1.15 -23.99
C GLU A 115 13.69 2.31 -23.56
N ALA A 116 14.73 2.62 -24.33
CA ALA A 116 15.58 3.76 -24.06
C ALA A 116 14.75 5.07 -24.07
N GLY A 117 14.82 5.85 -23.00
CA GLY A 117 13.99 7.05 -22.79
C GLY A 117 12.53 6.79 -22.42
N GLY A 118 12.09 5.53 -22.38
CA GLY A 118 10.73 5.15 -22.01
C GLY A 118 10.46 5.25 -20.49
N ASN A 119 9.22 5.00 -20.09
CA ASN A 119 8.79 5.13 -18.68
C ASN A 119 9.58 4.20 -17.73
N THR A 120 9.77 2.93 -18.11
CA THR A 120 10.56 1.99 -17.31
C THR A 120 12.01 2.46 -17.15
N HIS A 121 12.62 2.99 -18.22
CA HIS A 121 13.98 3.53 -18.19
C HIS A 121 14.08 4.70 -17.20
N ARG A 122 13.18 5.69 -17.29
CA ARG A 122 13.13 6.83 -16.34
C ARG A 122 13.01 6.37 -14.89
N TRP A 123 12.20 5.35 -14.62
CA TRP A 123 12.10 4.79 -13.28
C TRP A 123 13.39 4.09 -12.82
N LEU A 124 14.12 3.43 -13.71
CA LEU A 124 15.42 2.87 -13.39
C LEU A 124 16.45 3.97 -13.04
N GLU A 125 16.37 5.15 -13.65
CA GLU A 125 17.21 6.30 -13.33
C GLU A 125 16.76 7.06 -12.08
N ALA A 126 15.50 6.94 -11.67
CA ALA A 126 14.95 7.69 -10.55
C ALA A 126 15.68 7.41 -9.24
N SER A 127 15.91 8.47 -8.46
CA SER A 127 16.54 8.38 -7.13
C SER A 127 15.64 7.69 -6.11
N ASN A 128 14.31 7.76 -6.30
CA ASN A 128 13.29 7.10 -5.52
C ASN A 128 12.75 5.82 -6.19
N ALA A 129 13.49 5.21 -7.11
CA ALA A 129 13.13 3.92 -7.70
C ALA A 129 12.87 2.88 -6.60
N PRO A 130 11.83 2.03 -6.76
CA PRO A 130 11.45 1.08 -5.72
C PRO A 130 12.57 0.07 -5.45
N ARG A 131 12.92 -0.09 -4.17
CA ARG A 131 13.83 -1.15 -3.74
C ARG A 131 13.03 -2.34 -3.28
N TRP A 132 13.41 -3.52 -3.75
CA TRP A 132 12.85 -4.80 -3.32
C TRP A 132 13.59 -5.31 -2.09
N ARG A 133 12.88 -5.67 -1.03
CA ARG A 133 13.50 -6.07 0.23
C ARG A 133 12.60 -6.94 1.08
N LEU A 134 13.20 -7.57 2.08
CA LEU A 134 12.48 -8.17 3.20
C LEU A 134 11.73 -7.07 3.97
N MET A 135 10.50 -7.33 4.35
CA MET A 135 9.68 -6.40 5.16
C MET A 135 10.25 -6.25 6.57
N PRO A 136 10.00 -5.12 7.25
CA PRO A 136 10.47 -4.93 8.61
C PRO A 136 9.74 -5.89 9.57
N ALA A 137 10.50 -6.49 10.50
CA ALA A 137 9.95 -7.36 11.54
C ALA A 137 9.09 -6.60 12.56
N GLY A 138 9.52 -5.38 12.88
CA GLY A 138 8.91 -4.55 13.92
C GLY A 138 9.11 -5.11 15.34
N GLY A 139 8.93 -4.23 16.32
CA GLY A 139 8.82 -4.53 17.74
C GLY A 139 7.50 -3.99 18.26
N ALA A 140 6.64 -4.85 18.80
CA ALA A 140 5.26 -4.48 19.14
C ALA A 140 5.16 -3.23 20.02
N SER A 141 5.99 -3.10 21.05
CA SER A 141 6.02 -1.95 21.97
C SER A 141 6.84 -0.77 21.46
N GLU A 142 7.94 -1.03 20.77
CA GLU A 142 8.88 -0.01 20.30
C GLU A 142 8.42 0.64 19.00
N ASP A 143 7.83 -0.15 18.09
CA ASP A 143 7.47 0.29 16.73
C ASP A 143 5.96 0.42 16.53
N GLY A 144 5.13 -0.11 17.45
CA GLY A 144 3.67 -0.12 17.34
C GLY A 144 3.11 -1.14 16.35
N PHE A 145 3.99 -1.95 15.76
CA PHE A 145 3.62 -3.05 14.88
C PHE A 145 4.53 -4.26 15.08
N ARG A 146 4.07 -5.41 14.63
CA ARG A 146 4.86 -6.62 14.44
C ARG A 146 4.48 -7.24 13.09
N ASN A 147 5.44 -7.84 12.41
CA ASN A 147 5.21 -8.58 11.18
C ASN A 147 5.36 -10.08 11.46
N THR A 148 4.26 -10.81 11.38
CA THR A 148 4.25 -12.24 11.73
C THR A 148 4.97 -13.09 10.71
N GLU A 149 4.90 -12.75 9.42
CA GLU A 149 5.60 -13.48 8.37
C GLU A 149 7.12 -13.49 8.59
N VAL A 150 7.68 -12.30 8.90
CA VAL A 150 9.12 -12.16 9.15
C VAL A 150 9.53 -12.79 10.49
N LEU A 151 8.68 -12.70 11.53
CA LEU A 151 9.02 -13.17 12.87
C LEU A 151 8.83 -14.68 13.03
N ASP A 152 7.74 -15.21 12.48
CA ASP A 152 7.33 -16.59 12.71
C ASP A 152 7.93 -17.55 11.68
N GLN A 153 8.41 -17.05 10.54
CA GLN A 153 9.01 -17.84 9.44
C GLN A 153 8.17 -19.07 9.07
N THR A 154 6.87 -18.84 8.94
CA THR A 154 5.87 -19.91 8.79
C THR A 154 5.94 -20.65 7.45
N GLY A 155 6.84 -20.24 6.55
CA GLY A 155 7.24 -21.05 5.40
C GLY A 155 6.47 -20.81 4.11
N ASP A 156 5.58 -19.80 4.06
CA ASP A 156 4.97 -19.42 2.78
C ASP A 156 5.69 -18.27 2.07
N ASP A 157 6.70 -17.68 2.72
CA ASP A 157 7.62 -16.65 2.19
C ASP A 157 6.92 -15.35 1.71
N HIS A 158 5.78 -14.96 2.27
CA HIS A 158 5.08 -13.72 1.93
C HIS A 158 5.60 -12.48 2.68
N ASP A 159 6.89 -12.43 2.96
CA ASP A 159 7.57 -11.42 3.76
C ASP A 159 8.40 -10.40 2.96
N TRP A 160 8.25 -10.37 1.64
CA TRP A 160 8.96 -9.47 0.74
C TRP A 160 8.06 -8.37 0.16
N GLY A 161 8.67 -7.21 -0.14
CA GLY A 161 7.95 -6.11 -0.77
C GLY A 161 8.84 -4.93 -1.13
N THR A 162 8.19 -3.83 -1.47
CA THR A 162 8.89 -2.58 -1.80
C THR A 162 9.31 -1.83 -0.54
N GLU A 163 10.39 -1.06 -0.65
CA GLU A 163 10.79 -0.12 0.40
C GLU A 163 9.67 0.89 0.71
N TRP A 164 8.85 1.24 -0.27
CA TRP A 164 7.68 2.12 -0.08
C TRP A 164 6.66 1.50 0.88
N LEU A 165 6.36 0.20 0.72
CA LEU A 165 5.48 -0.51 1.64
C LEU A 165 6.11 -0.62 3.03
N ALA A 166 7.41 -0.95 3.11
CA ALA A 166 8.14 -1.03 4.37
C ALA A 166 8.10 0.29 5.15
N HIS A 167 8.30 1.43 4.46
CA HIS A 167 8.19 2.77 5.08
C HIS A 167 6.75 3.07 5.52
N THR A 168 5.75 2.72 4.70
CA THR A 168 4.33 2.89 5.05
C THR A 168 3.98 2.11 6.33
N ILE A 169 4.38 0.85 6.43
CA ILE A 169 4.15 0.02 7.63
C ILE A 169 4.81 0.65 8.86
N THR A 170 6.08 1.04 8.75
CA THR A 170 6.84 1.63 9.85
C THR A 170 6.24 2.96 10.31
N ALA A 171 5.85 3.82 9.38
CA ALA A 171 5.25 5.12 9.69
C ALA A 171 3.86 4.97 10.33
N ALA A 172 3.02 4.08 9.78
CA ALA A 172 1.73 3.74 10.36
C ALA A 172 1.87 3.16 11.78
N GLY A 173 2.83 2.25 11.98
CA GLY A 173 3.16 1.70 13.30
C GLY A 173 3.55 2.79 14.30
N THR A 174 4.46 3.68 13.91
CA THR A 174 4.89 4.82 14.74
C THR A 174 3.71 5.73 15.09
N SER A 175 2.87 6.06 14.11
CA SER A 175 1.68 6.89 14.29
C SER A 175 0.67 6.22 15.24
N TYR A 176 0.42 4.93 15.06
CA TYR A 176 -0.47 4.15 15.92
C TYR A 176 0.07 4.07 17.35
N ARG A 177 1.37 3.81 17.54
CA ARG A 177 2.02 3.75 18.84
C ARG A 177 1.89 5.08 19.59
N THR A 178 2.23 6.18 18.95
CA THR A 178 2.22 7.50 19.60
C THR A 178 0.82 8.05 19.79
N GLY A 179 -0.10 7.77 18.88
CA GLY A 179 -1.48 8.30 18.90
C GLY A 179 -2.45 7.45 19.73
N TYR A 180 -2.33 6.11 19.68
CA TYR A 180 -3.30 5.21 20.29
C TYR A 180 -2.71 4.36 21.41
N LEU A 181 -1.65 3.57 21.16
CA LEU A 181 -1.08 2.67 22.16
C LEU A 181 -0.56 3.40 23.40
N SER A 182 -0.10 4.64 23.26
CA SER A 182 0.34 5.45 24.40
C SER A 182 -0.76 5.65 25.46
N ALA A 183 -2.02 5.71 25.03
CA ALA A 183 -3.20 5.82 25.91
C ALA A 183 -3.87 4.46 26.20
N HIS A 184 -3.58 3.43 25.40
CA HIS A 184 -4.19 2.10 25.45
C HIS A 184 -3.10 1.01 25.41
N PRO A 185 -2.20 0.93 26.40
CA PRO A 185 -1.00 0.06 26.34
C PRO A 185 -1.31 -1.45 26.33
N ALA A 186 -2.54 -1.84 26.66
CA ALA A 186 -3.01 -3.22 26.58
C ALA A 186 -3.62 -3.58 25.22
N ALA A 187 -3.79 -2.62 24.31
CA ALA A 187 -4.34 -2.89 22.99
C ALA A 187 -3.33 -3.65 22.11
N ALA A 188 -3.87 -4.42 21.16
CA ALA A 188 -3.03 -5.14 20.20
C ALA A 188 -2.16 -4.19 19.37
N PRO A 189 -0.88 -4.50 19.12
CA PRO A 189 -0.08 -3.80 18.10
C PRO A 189 -0.65 -4.08 16.71
N ILE A 190 -0.37 -3.23 15.75
CA ILE A 190 -0.64 -3.55 14.34
C ILE A 190 0.10 -4.86 14.02
N THR A 191 -0.65 -5.89 13.63
CA THR A 191 -0.06 -7.18 13.25
C THR A 191 -0.14 -7.34 11.75
N VAL A 192 1.01 -7.14 11.10
CA VAL A 192 1.18 -7.29 9.65
C VAL A 192 1.36 -8.77 9.34
N ASN A 193 0.73 -9.20 8.26
CA ASN A 193 0.82 -10.52 7.68
C ASN A 193 1.32 -10.40 6.23
N ASP A 194 0.80 -11.20 5.32
CA ASP A 194 1.20 -11.35 3.93
C ASP A 194 1.53 -10.03 3.21
N ALA A 195 2.68 -9.99 2.56
CA ALA A 195 3.07 -8.95 1.62
C ALA A 195 3.31 -9.56 0.22
N SER A 196 4.49 -10.12 -0.07
CA SER A 196 4.77 -10.78 -1.34
C SER A 196 5.89 -11.81 -1.20
N LYS A 197 6.00 -12.71 -2.17
CA LYS A 197 7.08 -13.72 -2.24
C LYS A 197 8.43 -13.10 -2.57
N PRO A 198 9.56 -13.78 -2.30
CA PRO A 198 10.92 -13.24 -2.50
C PRO A 198 11.22 -12.70 -3.90
N ARG A 199 10.52 -13.20 -4.92
CA ARG A 199 10.68 -12.78 -6.33
C ARG A 199 9.41 -12.16 -6.91
N GLY A 200 8.42 -11.87 -6.05
CA GLY A 200 7.10 -11.42 -6.48
C GLY A 200 6.36 -12.43 -7.37
N GLY A 201 5.34 -11.94 -8.07
CA GLY A 201 4.58 -12.74 -9.02
C GLY A 201 3.44 -13.54 -8.39
N PRO A 202 2.69 -14.30 -9.20
CA PRO A 202 1.49 -15.01 -8.77
C PRO A 202 1.74 -16.00 -7.63
N THR A 203 0.80 -16.06 -6.70
CA THR A 203 0.73 -17.06 -5.64
C THR A 203 -0.58 -17.83 -5.76
N PRO A 204 -0.65 -19.10 -5.29
CA PRO A 204 -1.89 -19.87 -5.34
C PRO A 204 -2.96 -19.32 -4.39
N ASP A 205 -2.55 -18.63 -3.31
CA ASP A 205 -3.39 -18.27 -2.19
C ASP A 205 -4.00 -16.86 -2.35
N HIS A 206 -3.34 -15.97 -3.11
CA HIS A 206 -3.75 -14.59 -3.28
C HIS A 206 -3.84 -14.17 -4.74
N GLN A 207 -4.91 -13.44 -5.09
CA GLN A 207 -5.01 -12.80 -6.40
C GLN A 207 -4.11 -11.56 -6.53
N THR A 208 -3.87 -10.87 -5.42
CA THR A 208 -2.95 -9.74 -5.23
C THR A 208 -1.66 -10.22 -4.57
N HIS A 209 -0.95 -9.41 -3.82
CA HIS A 209 0.30 -9.75 -3.14
C HIS A 209 1.46 -10.18 -4.07
N GLN A 210 1.40 -9.76 -5.35
CA GLN A 210 2.39 -10.15 -6.35
C GLN A 210 3.54 -9.15 -6.50
N THR A 211 3.36 -7.93 -5.98
CA THR A 211 4.23 -6.78 -6.26
C THR A 211 4.81 -6.13 -5.01
N GLY A 212 4.49 -6.63 -3.82
CA GLY A 212 4.90 -6.01 -2.57
C GLY A 212 4.41 -4.57 -2.40
N MET A 213 3.24 -4.28 -2.98
CA MET A 213 2.55 -2.98 -2.90
C MET A 213 1.29 -3.05 -2.03
N CYS A 214 1.12 -4.14 -1.29
CA CYS A 214 0.05 -4.34 -0.32
C CYS A 214 0.51 -5.25 0.81
N CYS A 215 -0.19 -5.18 1.92
CA CYS A 215 -0.04 -6.11 3.04
C CYS A 215 -1.38 -6.34 3.72
N ASP A 216 -1.48 -7.47 4.39
CA ASP A 216 -2.63 -7.81 5.23
C ASP A 216 -2.37 -7.45 6.70
N LEU A 217 -3.43 -7.01 7.38
CA LEU A 217 -3.43 -6.68 8.80
C LEU A 217 -4.39 -7.61 9.51
N ARG A 218 -3.91 -8.34 10.51
CA ARG A 218 -4.74 -9.25 11.30
C ARG A 218 -5.75 -8.48 12.14
N VAL A 219 -6.91 -9.10 12.33
CA VAL A 219 -8.01 -8.53 13.15
C VAL A 219 -7.65 -8.57 14.63
N PRO A 220 -7.67 -7.41 15.33
CA PRO A 220 -7.33 -7.33 16.75
C PRO A 220 -8.47 -7.83 17.64
N ARG A 221 -8.11 -8.32 18.85
CA ARG A 221 -9.01 -8.80 19.88
C ARG A 221 -8.96 -7.92 21.11
N THR A 222 -10.03 -7.94 21.89
CA THR A 222 -10.17 -7.21 23.17
C THR A 222 -9.19 -7.69 24.25
N ASP A 223 -8.54 -8.83 24.06
CA ASP A 223 -7.47 -9.34 24.95
C ASP A 223 -6.07 -8.80 24.59
N GLY A 224 -5.96 -7.88 23.65
CA GLY A 224 -4.69 -7.29 23.21
C GLY A 224 -3.89 -8.16 22.25
N THR A 225 -4.50 -9.19 21.64
CA THR A 225 -3.86 -10.07 20.67
C THR A 225 -4.44 -9.90 19.26
N ALA A 226 -3.75 -10.44 18.25
CA ALA A 226 -4.23 -10.54 16.86
C ALA A 226 -3.72 -11.84 16.24
N PRO A 227 -4.35 -13.00 16.57
CA PRO A 227 -3.79 -14.33 16.29
C PRO A 227 -3.94 -14.81 14.83
N GLY A 228 -4.66 -14.08 13.97
CA GLY A 228 -4.85 -14.43 12.55
C GLY A 228 -6.07 -15.32 12.26
N ASN A 229 -6.76 -15.82 13.28
CA ASN A 229 -7.99 -16.61 13.12
C ASN A 229 -9.23 -15.87 13.65
N THR A 230 -9.14 -14.56 13.86
CA THR A 230 -10.23 -13.69 14.30
C THR A 230 -10.91 -13.08 13.11
N THR A 231 -12.24 -13.03 13.13
CA THR A 231 -13.04 -12.34 12.13
C THR A 231 -13.76 -11.14 12.75
N LEU A 232 -14.29 -10.26 11.92
CA LEU A 232 -15.13 -9.14 12.38
C LEU A 232 -16.44 -9.59 13.08
N HIS A 233 -16.79 -10.89 12.97
CA HIS A 233 -17.97 -11.49 13.59
C HIS A 233 -17.71 -12.11 14.96
N ASP A 234 -16.43 -12.21 15.34
CA ASP A 234 -16.06 -12.75 16.65
C ASP A 234 -16.45 -11.82 17.78
N PRO A 235 -16.96 -12.34 18.90
CA PRO A 235 -17.33 -11.53 20.06
C PRO A 235 -16.11 -10.86 20.74
N THR A 236 -14.91 -11.34 20.43
CA THR A 236 -13.64 -10.77 20.91
C THR A 236 -13.03 -9.75 19.97
N TYR A 237 -13.62 -9.50 18.80
CA TYR A 237 -13.15 -8.48 17.87
C TYR A 237 -13.16 -7.09 18.51
N ASP A 238 -12.02 -6.39 18.45
CA ASP A 238 -11.86 -5.02 18.94
C ASP A 238 -11.94 -4.00 17.79
N ARG A 239 -13.15 -3.48 17.57
CA ARG A 239 -13.38 -2.50 16.50
C ARG A 239 -12.67 -1.17 16.74
N ASP A 240 -12.51 -0.75 17.99
CA ASP A 240 -11.90 0.54 18.30
C ASP A 240 -10.40 0.51 18.05
N VAL A 241 -9.75 -0.61 18.40
CA VAL A 241 -8.37 -0.89 18.04
C VAL A 241 -8.22 -0.95 16.51
N MET A 242 -9.10 -1.69 15.81
CA MET A 242 -9.06 -1.78 14.36
C MET A 242 -9.25 -0.41 13.69
N ARG A 243 -10.18 0.40 14.18
CA ARG A 243 -10.38 1.79 13.71
C ARG A 243 -9.09 2.61 13.82
N ALA A 244 -8.40 2.52 14.94
CA ALA A 244 -7.16 3.23 15.18
C ALA A 244 -6.03 2.75 14.24
N MET A 245 -5.91 1.43 14.02
CA MET A 245 -4.97 0.85 13.06
C MET A 245 -5.22 1.35 11.63
N LEU A 246 -6.47 1.25 11.16
CA LEU A 246 -6.84 1.73 9.81
C LEU A 246 -6.66 3.24 9.67
N SER A 247 -6.93 4.02 10.73
CA SER A 247 -6.68 5.47 10.76
C SER A 247 -5.20 5.79 10.55
N ALA A 248 -4.30 5.04 11.22
CA ALA A 248 -2.85 5.22 11.08
C ALA A 248 -2.39 4.93 9.64
N PHE A 249 -2.84 3.82 9.04
CA PHE A 249 -2.54 3.51 7.63
C PHE A 249 -3.10 4.56 6.67
N ARG A 250 -4.35 4.98 6.84
CA ARG A 250 -4.97 5.99 5.97
C ARG A 250 -4.31 7.37 6.02
N ALA A 251 -3.58 7.66 7.08
CA ALA A 251 -2.80 8.89 7.18
C ALA A 251 -1.55 8.88 6.31
N GLU A 252 -1.08 7.71 5.89
CA GLU A 252 0.11 7.56 5.06
C GLU A 252 -0.16 7.97 3.61
N PRO A 253 0.73 8.77 3.00
CA PRO A 253 0.46 9.42 1.71
C PRO A 253 0.36 8.43 0.54
N LEU A 254 0.98 7.26 0.62
CA LEU A 254 0.95 6.25 -0.43
C LEU A 254 -0.24 5.29 -0.29
N VAL A 255 -0.93 5.24 0.84
CA VAL A 255 -2.09 4.36 1.01
C VAL A 255 -3.25 4.86 0.16
N ARG A 256 -3.61 4.06 -0.84
CA ARG A 256 -4.70 4.39 -1.76
C ARG A 256 -6.04 3.80 -1.35
N ARG A 257 -6.02 2.59 -0.76
CA ARG A 257 -7.21 1.84 -0.41
C ARG A 257 -6.94 0.86 0.72
N ILE A 258 -7.96 0.63 1.56
CA ILE A 258 -7.97 -0.47 2.53
C ILE A 258 -9.27 -1.24 2.32
N LEU A 259 -9.20 -2.56 2.22
CA LEU A 259 -10.34 -3.46 2.11
C LEU A 259 -10.58 -4.13 3.46
N PHE A 260 -11.79 -4.05 3.98
CA PHE A 260 -12.24 -4.73 5.19
C PHE A 260 -13.77 -4.63 5.29
N ASN A 261 -14.44 -5.67 5.76
CA ASN A 261 -15.89 -5.78 5.67
C ASN A 261 -16.67 -5.25 6.87
N ASP A 262 -16.01 -4.62 7.86
CA ASP A 262 -16.76 -4.05 8.99
C ASP A 262 -17.67 -2.90 8.53
N PRO A 263 -19.01 -3.06 8.62
CA PRO A 263 -19.95 -2.10 8.06
C PRO A 263 -19.94 -0.76 8.81
N VAL A 264 -19.43 -0.72 10.04
CA VAL A 264 -19.27 0.53 10.80
C VAL A 264 -18.09 1.30 10.24
N LEU A 265 -16.93 0.65 10.11
CA LEU A 265 -15.69 1.26 9.60
C LEU A 265 -15.82 1.66 8.13
N VAL A 266 -16.60 0.91 7.34
CA VAL A 266 -16.97 1.29 5.95
C VAL A 266 -17.78 2.58 5.93
N ARG A 267 -18.83 2.71 6.77
CA ARG A 267 -19.63 3.95 6.87
C ARG A 267 -18.82 5.14 7.38
N GLU A 268 -17.85 4.91 8.26
CA GLU A 268 -16.93 5.92 8.76
C GLU A 268 -15.85 6.29 7.73
N GLY A 269 -15.75 5.56 6.61
CA GLY A 269 -14.83 5.84 5.52
C GLY A 269 -13.38 5.35 5.75
N PHE A 270 -13.15 4.45 6.71
CA PHE A 270 -11.83 3.89 6.96
C PHE A 270 -11.42 2.83 5.95
N CYS A 271 -12.38 2.08 5.42
CA CYS A 271 -12.16 0.98 4.49
C CYS A 271 -13.29 0.85 3.47
N THR A 272 -13.13 -0.07 2.53
CA THR A 272 -14.14 -0.44 1.53
C THR A 272 -14.41 -1.92 1.66
N ALA A 273 -15.68 -2.32 1.60
CA ALA A 273 -16.07 -3.73 1.66
C ALA A 273 -15.72 -4.46 0.36
N LEU A 274 -15.15 -5.65 0.52
CA LEU A 274 -14.91 -6.60 -0.57
C LEU A 274 -15.00 -8.02 -0.02
N ALA A 275 -15.71 -8.90 -0.70
CA ALA A 275 -15.84 -10.31 -0.28
C ALA A 275 -14.48 -10.96 0.02
N GLY A 276 -14.41 -11.75 1.09
CA GLY A 276 -13.19 -12.40 1.55
C GLY A 276 -12.32 -11.57 2.49
N HIS A 277 -12.80 -10.40 3.00
CA HIS A 277 -12.06 -9.54 3.92
C HIS A 277 -12.79 -9.39 5.26
N ASP A 278 -13.24 -10.52 5.83
CA ASP A 278 -13.87 -10.58 7.15
C ASP A 278 -12.85 -10.83 8.27
N ASP A 279 -11.72 -11.45 7.94
CA ASP A 279 -10.69 -11.94 8.86
C ASP A 279 -9.35 -11.18 8.77
N HIS A 280 -9.22 -10.26 7.83
CA HIS A 280 -8.07 -9.37 7.68
C HIS A 280 -8.46 -8.06 7.00
N ALA A 281 -7.66 -7.03 7.22
CA ALA A 281 -7.74 -5.81 6.41
C ALA A 281 -6.58 -5.77 5.42
N HIS A 282 -6.90 -5.64 4.14
CA HIS A 282 -5.93 -5.57 3.05
C HIS A 282 -5.62 -4.11 2.71
N ALA A 283 -4.41 -3.66 3.00
CA ALA A 283 -3.95 -2.31 2.75
C ALA A 283 -3.12 -2.24 1.46
N GLU A 284 -3.53 -1.39 0.52
CA GLU A 284 -2.84 -1.16 -0.76
C GLU A 284 -2.19 0.21 -0.81
N ILE A 285 -0.97 0.26 -1.34
CA ILE A 285 -0.28 1.51 -1.65
C ILE A 285 -0.20 1.76 -3.17
N THR A 286 0.06 3.01 -3.54
CA THR A 286 0.37 3.43 -4.91
C THR A 286 1.84 3.81 -5.04
N ALA A 287 2.35 3.85 -6.28
CA ALA A 287 3.67 4.38 -6.55
C ALA A 287 3.68 5.91 -6.38
N PRO A 288 4.74 6.51 -5.81
CA PRO A 288 4.96 7.95 -5.90
C PRO A 288 5.30 8.38 -7.34
N ALA A 289 5.46 9.66 -7.60
CA ALA A 289 6.04 10.10 -8.86
C ALA A 289 7.56 9.81 -8.90
N PRO A 290 8.15 9.47 -10.08
CA PRO A 290 9.59 9.29 -10.20
C PRO A 290 10.33 10.61 -9.98
N VAL A 291 11.41 10.58 -9.19
CA VAL A 291 12.31 11.70 -9.00
C VAL A 291 13.58 11.44 -9.83
N VAL A 292 13.61 11.99 -11.03
CA VAL A 292 14.77 11.96 -11.92
C VAL A 292 15.56 13.26 -11.80
N ALA A 293 16.88 13.21 -12.02
CA ALA A 293 17.65 14.45 -12.15
C ALA A 293 17.09 15.24 -13.34
N GLU A 294 16.87 16.54 -13.15
CA GLU A 294 16.68 17.43 -14.29
C GLU A 294 17.98 17.37 -15.10
N GLY A 295 17.91 16.79 -16.30
CA GLY A 295 19.04 16.83 -17.21
C GLY A 295 19.24 18.29 -17.61
N ASP A 296 20.47 18.77 -17.54
CA ASP A 296 20.85 20.00 -18.22
C ASP A 296 20.47 19.86 -19.71
N SER A 297 19.36 20.51 -20.08
CA SER A 297 18.84 20.57 -21.45
C SER A 297 19.60 21.61 -22.27
#